data_ed6ac549439637133633e20c251232b6
#
_entry.id   ed6ac549439637133633e20c251232b6
#
_cell.length_a   1.000
_cell.length_b   1.000
_cell.length_c   1.000
_cell.angle_alpha   90.00
_cell.angle_beta   90.00
_cell.angle_gamma   90.00
#
_symmetry.space_group_name_H-M   'P 1'
#
loop_
_entity.id
_entity.type
_entity.pdbx_description
1 polymer ?
#
loop_
_entity_poly.entity_id
_entity_poly.type
_entity_poly.pdbx_seq_one_letter_code
_entity_poly.pdbx_strand_id
1 'polypeptide(L)'
;MHSKKIPIINSSKNKKKLPNFIWAIILSLIFMYGGSLMGSLATVPLFLALRNIPLFFNNKDLLSLLITLFSFAFISLLVFFRVKVIEKRSFSSIGFNKNNWLKKYSLGFLIGLAMMSIIVLILFPFGYITVEKNPIQPVGISAIASVLVILLGWIIQGATEEIVTRGWLLNVLSTKYNIEVGLLISSTLFGLMHLTNPNVNYIAVINIILVGLFYGLYVIKTNDLWAVCGMHSAWNFAQGNIFGFKVSGLDVSVGSLIDLNLVGSDFVTGGIFGPEAGITATFILLASIGILLFIDKKRYFSNKPLKS
;
A
#
# COMPACT_ATOMS: atom_id res chain seq x y z
N MET A 1 -0.40 -14.26 27.09
CA MET A 1 -0.88 -14.56 25.72
C MET A 1 -0.32 -15.89 25.27
N HIS A 2 -1.14 -16.95 25.15
CA HIS A 2 -0.66 -18.22 24.58
C HIS A 2 -0.34 -18.00 23.10
N SER A 3 0.91 -18.23 22.72
CA SER A 3 1.41 -18.10 21.35
C SER A 3 0.69 -19.11 20.44
N LYS A 4 -0.46 -18.73 19.86
CA LYS A 4 -0.90 -19.41 18.65
C LYS A 4 0.21 -19.19 17.61
N LYS A 5 0.88 -20.28 17.21
CA LYS A 5 1.90 -20.25 16.15
C LYS A 5 1.28 -19.59 14.92
N ILE A 6 1.69 -18.38 14.59
CA ILE A 6 1.27 -17.70 13.37
C ILE A 6 2.09 -18.31 12.23
N PRO A 7 1.48 -19.03 11.28
CA PRO A 7 2.25 -19.82 10.30
C PRO A 7 3.22 -19.00 9.46
N ILE A 8 2.87 -17.76 9.07
CA ILE A 8 3.78 -16.82 8.38
C ILE A 8 5.04 -16.57 9.22
N ILE A 9 4.91 -16.36 10.54
CA ILE A 9 6.02 -16.00 11.41
C ILE A 9 6.87 -17.22 11.77
N ASN A 10 6.25 -18.41 11.85
CA ASN A 10 6.95 -19.66 12.23
C ASN A 10 7.43 -20.50 11.02
N SER A 11 7.15 -20.08 9.78
CA SER A 11 7.46 -20.86 8.58
C SER A 11 8.96 -20.91 8.23
N SER A 12 9.79 -20.13 8.89
CA SER A 12 11.23 -20.14 8.68
C SER A 12 11.88 -21.23 9.52
N LYS A 13 11.98 -22.45 8.98
CA LYS A 13 12.76 -23.55 9.58
C LYS A 13 14.26 -23.21 9.78
N ASN A 14 14.75 -22.13 9.19
CA ASN A 14 16.17 -21.77 9.16
C ASN A 14 16.39 -20.31 9.61
N LYS A 15 16.16 -20.04 10.90
CA LYS A 15 16.39 -18.71 11.50
C LYS A 15 17.79 -18.14 11.27
N LYS A 16 18.80 -19.04 11.02
CA LYS A 16 20.19 -18.64 10.78
C LYS A 16 20.39 -17.87 9.47
N LYS A 17 19.52 -18.07 8.47
CA LYS A 17 19.60 -17.39 7.17
C LYS A 17 18.90 -16.03 7.11
N LEU A 18 18.12 -15.69 8.15
CA LEU A 18 17.47 -14.40 8.23
C LEU A 18 18.47 -13.34 8.71
N PRO A 19 18.44 -12.11 8.17
CA PRO A 19 19.30 -11.03 8.61
C PRO A 19 19.03 -10.65 10.07
N ASN A 20 20.00 -10.04 10.73
CA ASN A 20 19.78 -9.41 12.03
C ASN A 20 18.97 -8.11 11.88
N PHE A 21 18.67 -7.42 12.98
CA PHE A 21 17.86 -6.22 13.03
C PHE A 21 18.34 -5.12 12.06
N ILE A 22 19.61 -4.76 12.18
CA ILE A 22 20.21 -3.67 11.38
C ILE A 22 20.21 -4.05 9.90
N TRP A 23 20.64 -5.25 9.57
CA TRP A 23 20.66 -5.73 8.19
C TRP A 23 19.26 -5.90 7.59
N ALA A 24 18.22 -6.19 8.38
CA ALA A 24 16.85 -6.24 7.89
C ALA A 24 16.37 -4.85 7.43
N ILE A 25 16.69 -3.80 8.20
CA ILE A 25 16.37 -2.42 7.83
C ILE A 25 17.17 -1.99 6.58
N ILE A 26 18.49 -2.21 6.59
CA ILE A 26 19.35 -1.85 5.44
C ILE A 26 18.89 -2.54 4.16
N LEU A 27 18.58 -3.83 4.22
CA LEU A 27 18.09 -4.58 3.05
C LEU A 27 16.73 -4.07 2.57
N SER A 28 15.83 -3.66 3.46
CA SER A 28 14.56 -3.02 3.05
C SER A 28 14.81 -1.76 2.25
N LEU A 29 15.74 -0.92 2.70
CA LEU A 29 16.13 0.30 1.96
C LEU A 29 16.82 -0.03 0.63
N ILE A 30 17.70 -1.04 0.61
CA ILE A 30 18.33 -1.52 -0.64
C ILE A 30 17.26 -2.05 -1.62
N PHE A 31 16.26 -2.81 -1.14
CA PHE A 31 15.18 -3.27 -2.00
C PHE A 31 14.40 -2.09 -2.57
N MET A 32 14.00 -1.12 -1.75
CA MET A 32 13.21 0.03 -2.21
C MET A 32 14.00 0.91 -3.19
N TYR A 33 15.15 1.44 -2.79
CA TYR A 33 15.89 2.39 -3.63
C TYR A 33 16.68 1.70 -4.75
N GLY A 34 17.36 0.60 -4.45
CA GLY A 34 18.13 -0.16 -5.45
C GLY A 34 17.22 -0.84 -6.48
N GLY A 35 16.11 -1.42 -6.03
CA GLY A 35 15.11 -2.02 -6.91
C GLY A 35 14.41 -0.97 -7.78
N SER A 36 14.10 0.20 -7.25
CA SER A 36 13.54 1.31 -8.04
C SER A 36 14.51 1.79 -9.11
N LEU A 37 15.80 1.97 -8.77
CA LEU A 37 16.82 2.35 -9.74
C LEU A 37 16.97 1.29 -10.85
N MET A 38 17.07 0.01 -10.47
CA MET A 38 17.13 -1.08 -11.46
C MET A 38 15.88 -1.12 -12.33
N GLY A 39 14.71 -0.94 -11.73
CA GLY A 39 13.44 -0.91 -12.44
C GLY A 39 13.35 0.24 -13.41
N SER A 40 13.76 1.45 -13.03
CA SER A 40 13.77 2.61 -13.89
C SER A 40 14.65 2.39 -15.13
N LEU A 41 15.81 1.77 -14.96
CA LEU A 41 16.70 1.43 -16.10
C LEU A 41 16.10 0.32 -16.96
N ALA A 42 15.57 -0.73 -16.36
CA ALA A 42 15.04 -1.89 -17.07
C ALA A 42 13.74 -1.62 -17.83
N THR A 43 12.97 -0.59 -17.43
CA THR A 43 11.73 -0.21 -18.12
C THR A 43 11.94 0.76 -19.29
N VAL A 44 13.16 1.25 -19.54
CA VAL A 44 13.46 2.12 -20.68
C VAL A 44 13.05 1.51 -22.03
N PRO A 45 13.37 0.24 -22.36
CA PRO A 45 12.94 -0.36 -23.63
C PRO A 45 11.41 -0.39 -23.77
N LEU A 46 10.69 -0.64 -22.67
CA LEU A 46 9.22 -0.63 -22.65
C LEU A 46 8.68 0.77 -22.93
N PHE A 47 9.26 1.81 -22.31
CA PHE A 47 8.93 3.20 -22.60
C PHE A 47 9.11 3.52 -24.09
N LEU A 48 10.25 3.15 -24.67
CA LEU A 48 10.55 3.39 -26.10
C LEU A 48 9.59 2.64 -27.02
N ALA A 49 9.17 1.42 -26.66
CA ALA A 49 8.21 0.64 -27.43
C ALA A 49 6.80 1.24 -27.40
N LEU A 50 6.37 1.76 -26.26
CA LEU A 50 5.00 2.24 -26.05
C LEU A 50 4.78 3.71 -26.46
N ARG A 51 5.82 4.55 -26.49
CA ARG A 51 5.69 6.01 -26.64
C ARG A 51 4.98 6.47 -27.92
N ASN A 52 4.96 5.64 -28.97
CA ASN A 52 4.32 5.95 -30.26
C ASN A 52 2.88 5.44 -30.36
N ILE A 53 2.37 4.72 -29.36
CA ILE A 53 0.97 4.30 -29.30
C ILE A 53 0.10 5.55 -29.07
N PRO A 54 -0.99 5.75 -29.83
CA PRO A 54 -1.79 6.98 -29.75
C PRO A 54 -2.23 7.39 -28.35
N LEU A 55 -2.59 6.45 -27.50
CA LEU A 55 -2.97 6.70 -26.10
C LEU A 55 -1.84 7.37 -25.31
N PHE A 56 -0.61 6.91 -25.48
CA PHE A 56 0.55 7.42 -24.75
C PHE A 56 1.20 8.61 -25.45
N PHE A 57 1.14 8.65 -26.79
CA PHE A 57 1.63 9.79 -27.55
C PHE A 57 0.87 11.07 -27.21
N ASN A 58 -0.46 10.97 -27.04
CA ASN A 58 -1.33 12.07 -26.66
C ASN A 58 -1.34 12.35 -25.15
N ASN A 59 -0.84 11.43 -24.32
CA ASN A 59 -0.76 11.58 -22.86
C ASN A 59 0.59 11.02 -22.37
N LYS A 60 1.64 11.84 -22.50
CA LYS A 60 3.01 11.46 -22.13
C LYS A 60 3.16 11.21 -20.62
N ASP A 61 2.40 11.93 -19.81
CA ASP A 61 2.42 11.79 -18.35
C ASP A 61 1.84 10.45 -17.93
N LEU A 62 0.81 9.94 -18.63
CA LEU A 62 0.28 8.59 -18.42
C LEU A 62 1.37 7.53 -18.65
N LEU A 63 2.13 7.63 -19.75
CA LEU A 63 3.21 6.68 -20.01
C LEU A 63 4.31 6.79 -18.95
N SER A 64 4.71 8.00 -18.59
CA SER A 64 5.74 8.24 -17.59
C SER A 64 5.35 7.68 -16.23
N LEU A 65 4.13 7.95 -15.78
CA LEU A 65 3.61 7.42 -14.51
C LEU A 65 3.49 5.89 -14.56
N LEU A 66 2.94 5.33 -15.65
CA LEU A 66 2.81 3.88 -15.81
C LEU A 66 4.16 3.17 -15.72
N ILE A 67 5.18 3.68 -16.41
CA ILE A 67 6.54 3.13 -16.39
C ILE A 67 7.15 3.24 -14.99
N THR A 68 6.94 4.37 -14.31
CA THR A 68 7.37 4.55 -12.92
C THR A 68 6.73 3.51 -12.01
N LEU A 69 5.41 3.31 -12.07
CA LEU A 69 4.73 2.31 -11.26
C LEU A 69 5.14 0.87 -11.62
N PHE A 70 5.41 0.58 -12.89
CA PHE A 70 5.90 -0.74 -13.32
C PHE A 70 7.32 -1.00 -12.87
N SER A 71 8.16 0.02 -12.71
CA SER A 71 9.52 -0.12 -12.19
C SER A 71 9.55 -0.75 -10.80
N PHE A 72 8.49 -0.55 -10.00
CA PHE A 72 8.33 -1.18 -8.69
C PHE A 72 8.32 -2.72 -8.73
N ALA A 73 7.97 -3.33 -9.86
CA ALA A 73 8.06 -4.79 -10.01
C ALA A 73 9.47 -5.33 -9.72
N PHE A 74 10.52 -4.57 -10.03
CA PHE A 74 11.91 -4.95 -9.78
C PHE A 74 12.25 -5.00 -8.29
N ILE A 75 11.63 -4.16 -7.47
CA ILE A 75 11.70 -4.23 -6.01
C ILE A 75 11.15 -5.58 -5.53
N SER A 76 9.95 -5.94 -6.01
CA SER A 76 9.34 -7.24 -5.70
C SER A 76 10.21 -8.41 -6.14
N LEU A 77 10.81 -8.34 -7.33
CA LEU A 77 11.72 -9.37 -7.84
C LEU A 77 12.94 -9.55 -6.94
N LEU A 78 13.54 -8.46 -6.44
CA LEU A 78 14.65 -8.55 -5.48
C LEU A 78 14.24 -9.23 -4.17
N VAL A 79 13.07 -8.91 -3.63
CA VAL A 79 12.55 -9.57 -2.43
C VAL A 79 12.29 -11.05 -2.70
N PHE A 80 11.66 -11.39 -3.82
CA PHE A 80 11.40 -12.78 -4.20
C PHE A 80 12.68 -13.58 -4.41
N PHE A 81 13.69 -12.97 -5.06
CA PHE A 81 15.02 -13.56 -5.19
C PHE A 81 15.62 -13.82 -3.80
N ARG A 82 15.61 -12.82 -2.92
CA ARG A 82 16.12 -12.97 -1.54
C ARG A 82 15.43 -14.10 -0.81
N VAL A 83 14.10 -14.14 -0.82
CA VAL A 83 13.30 -15.16 -0.14
C VAL A 83 13.56 -16.54 -0.70
N LYS A 84 13.54 -16.71 -2.03
CA LYS A 84 13.60 -18.02 -2.68
C LYS A 84 15.02 -18.59 -2.74
N VAL A 85 15.99 -17.74 -3.12
CA VAL A 85 17.38 -18.19 -3.40
C VAL A 85 18.24 -18.13 -2.14
N ILE A 86 18.25 -17.00 -1.44
CA ILE A 86 19.16 -16.79 -0.31
C ILE A 86 18.59 -17.40 0.98
N GLU A 87 17.33 -17.08 1.30
CA GLU A 87 16.69 -17.58 2.51
C GLU A 87 16.13 -18.99 2.36
N LYS A 88 15.96 -19.46 1.11
CA LYS A 88 15.41 -20.79 0.76
C LYS A 88 14.03 -21.03 1.37
N ARG A 89 13.17 -20.01 1.33
CA ARG A 89 11.78 -20.04 1.82
C ARG A 89 10.78 -20.11 0.66
N SER A 90 9.55 -20.52 0.95
CA SER A 90 8.43 -20.47 0.00
C SER A 90 7.79 -19.09 -0.01
N PHE A 91 7.11 -18.72 -1.10
CA PHE A 91 6.36 -17.47 -1.17
C PHE A 91 5.17 -17.43 -0.18
N SER A 92 4.62 -18.58 0.18
CA SER A 92 3.61 -18.66 1.24
C SER A 92 4.16 -18.23 2.61
N SER A 93 5.49 -18.32 2.81
CA SER A 93 6.13 -17.85 4.06
C SER A 93 6.12 -16.33 4.22
N ILE A 94 5.84 -15.59 3.18
CA ILE A 94 5.68 -14.13 3.21
C ILE A 94 4.22 -13.71 2.96
N GLY A 95 3.27 -14.66 3.03
CA GLY A 95 1.84 -14.39 3.00
C GLY A 95 1.14 -14.67 1.67
N PHE A 96 1.84 -15.10 0.64
CA PHE A 96 1.22 -15.46 -0.63
C PHE A 96 0.67 -16.89 -0.62
N ASN A 97 -0.49 -17.06 0.01
CA ASN A 97 -1.23 -18.32 0.03
C ASN A 97 -2.09 -18.44 -1.23
N LYS A 98 -2.00 -19.59 -1.92
CA LYS A 98 -2.71 -19.82 -3.18
C LYS A 98 -4.24 -19.92 -3.03
N ASN A 99 -4.73 -20.34 -1.84
CA ASN A 99 -6.15 -20.56 -1.62
C ASN A 99 -6.94 -19.26 -1.66
N ASN A 100 -7.89 -19.15 -2.60
CA ASN A 100 -8.83 -18.03 -2.76
C ASN A 100 -8.12 -16.66 -2.89
N TRP A 101 -6.91 -16.64 -3.46
CA TRP A 101 -6.09 -15.44 -3.55
C TRP A 101 -6.81 -14.28 -4.23
N LEU A 102 -7.51 -14.54 -5.34
CA LEU A 102 -8.24 -13.51 -6.07
C LEU A 102 -9.38 -12.93 -5.22
N LYS A 103 -10.15 -13.79 -4.52
CA LYS A 103 -11.21 -13.34 -3.61
C LYS A 103 -10.66 -12.47 -2.49
N LYS A 104 -9.50 -12.82 -1.92
CA LYS A 104 -8.86 -12.05 -0.86
C LYS A 104 -8.36 -10.70 -1.37
N TYR A 105 -7.69 -10.70 -2.53
CA TYR A 105 -7.25 -9.47 -3.17
C TYR A 105 -8.43 -8.55 -3.49
N SER A 106 -9.49 -9.08 -4.13
CA SER A 106 -10.69 -8.30 -4.47
C SER A 106 -11.40 -7.76 -3.22
N LEU A 107 -11.50 -8.55 -2.14
CA LEU A 107 -12.04 -8.07 -0.87
C LEU A 107 -11.19 -6.93 -0.30
N GLY A 108 -9.88 -7.09 -0.32
CA GLY A 108 -8.96 -6.02 0.08
C GLY A 108 -9.13 -4.77 -0.78
N PHE A 109 -9.21 -4.95 -2.11
CA PHE A 109 -9.44 -3.85 -3.04
C PHE A 109 -10.72 -3.08 -2.71
N LEU A 110 -11.84 -3.78 -2.46
CA LEU A 110 -13.09 -3.15 -2.06
C LEU A 110 -12.98 -2.42 -0.72
N ILE A 111 -12.23 -2.96 0.25
CA ILE A 111 -12.00 -2.29 1.54
C ILE A 111 -11.18 -1.01 1.34
N GLY A 112 -10.09 -1.03 0.59
CA GLY A 112 -9.27 0.16 0.30
C GLY A 112 -10.06 1.24 -0.43
N LEU A 113 -10.84 0.85 -1.44
CA LEU A 113 -11.75 1.72 -2.16
C LEU A 113 -12.78 2.36 -1.21
N ALA A 114 -13.41 1.56 -0.35
CA ALA A 114 -14.40 2.05 0.62
C ALA A 114 -13.78 3.03 1.62
N MET A 115 -12.59 2.75 2.15
CA MET A 115 -11.91 3.62 3.12
C MET A 115 -11.62 4.99 2.52
N MET A 116 -11.06 5.07 1.30
CA MET A 116 -10.82 6.34 0.61
C MET A 116 -12.14 7.06 0.30
N SER A 117 -13.15 6.32 -0.18
CA SER A 117 -14.47 6.90 -0.46
C SER A 117 -15.14 7.48 0.79
N ILE A 118 -14.99 6.85 1.95
CA ILE A 118 -15.53 7.35 3.23
C ILE A 118 -14.85 8.68 3.61
N ILE A 119 -13.53 8.83 3.41
CA ILE A 119 -12.83 10.10 3.64
C ILE A 119 -13.45 11.21 2.77
N VAL A 120 -13.65 10.94 1.49
CA VAL A 120 -14.26 11.88 0.55
C VAL A 120 -15.69 12.23 0.98
N LEU A 121 -16.50 11.22 1.33
CA LEU A 121 -17.89 11.39 1.78
C LEU A 121 -18.01 12.18 3.10
N ILE A 122 -17.00 12.11 3.96
CA ILE A 122 -16.94 12.93 5.18
C ILE A 122 -16.58 14.38 4.83
N LEU A 123 -15.55 14.59 4.01
CA LEU A 123 -15.06 15.94 3.70
C LEU A 123 -16.02 16.75 2.83
N PHE A 124 -16.72 16.10 1.90
CA PHE A 124 -17.57 16.77 0.90
C PHE A 124 -18.71 17.60 1.52
N PRO A 125 -19.57 17.09 2.42
CA PRO A 125 -20.70 17.84 2.97
C PRO A 125 -20.28 19.00 3.88
N PHE A 126 -19.05 18.99 4.40
CA PHE A 126 -18.51 20.11 5.18
C PHE A 126 -17.82 21.18 4.32
N GLY A 127 -17.87 21.06 2.99
CA GLY A 127 -17.29 22.04 2.08
C GLY A 127 -15.76 21.98 1.96
N TYR A 128 -15.12 20.91 2.43
CA TYR A 128 -13.68 20.69 2.30
C TYR A 128 -13.27 20.10 0.95
N ILE A 129 -14.24 19.76 0.11
CA ILE A 129 -14.02 19.24 -1.25
C ILE A 129 -14.93 19.99 -2.21
N THR A 130 -14.35 20.39 -3.36
CA THR A 130 -15.08 20.96 -4.51
C THR A 130 -14.78 20.15 -5.76
N VAL A 131 -15.70 20.19 -6.73
CA VAL A 131 -15.45 19.60 -8.06
C VAL A 131 -14.61 20.60 -8.87
N GLU A 132 -13.52 20.11 -9.51
CA GLU A 132 -12.70 20.93 -10.39
C GLU A 132 -13.51 21.33 -11.64
N LYS A 133 -13.58 22.64 -11.90
CA LYS A 133 -14.36 23.18 -13.04
C LYS A 133 -13.58 23.21 -14.34
N ASN A 134 -12.26 23.31 -14.25
CA ASN A 134 -11.35 23.41 -15.38
C ASN A 134 -10.23 22.35 -15.27
N PRO A 135 -10.56 21.05 -15.36
CA PRO A 135 -9.59 19.99 -15.18
C PRO A 135 -8.52 20.04 -16.26
N ILE A 136 -7.26 19.91 -15.84
CA ILE A 136 -6.11 19.84 -16.76
C ILE A 136 -5.89 18.42 -17.32
N GLN A 137 -6.56 17.42 -16.76
CA GLN A 137 -6.51 16.01 -17.15
C GLN A 137 -7.85 15.54 -17.75
N PRO A 138 -7.88 14.45 -18.52
CA PRO A 138 -9.14 13.83 -18.93
C PRO A 138 -9.99 13.42 -17.74
N VAL A 139 -11.31 13.65 -17.80
CA VAL A 139 -12.25 13.37 -16.71
C VAL A 139 -13.45 12.55 -17.22
N GLY A 140 -13.97 11.67 -16.37
CA GLY A 140 -15.15 10.86 -16.66
C GLY A 140 -14.94 9.88 -17.81
N ILE A 141 -15.84 9.87 -18.79
CA ILE A 141 -15.80 8.94 -19.91
C ILE A 141 -14.51 9.05 -20.72
N SER A 142 -14.01 10.28 -20.93
CA SER A 142 -12.77 10.52 -21.68
C SER A 142 -11.52 9.97 -20.96
N ALA A 143 -11.57 9.78 -19.65
CA ALA A 143 -10.48 9.24 -18.84
C ALA A 143 -10.44 7.71 -18.76
N ILE A 144 -11.51 7.00 -19.14
CA ILE A 144 -11.65 5.55 -18.88
C ILE A 144 -10.43 4.76 -19.37
N ALA A 145 -9.93 5.03 -20.56
CA ALA A 145 -8.78 4.31 -21.10
C ALA A 145 -7.52 4.51 -20.23
N SER A 146 -7.22 5.76 -19.84
CA SER A 146 -6.09 6.10 -18.96
C SER A 146 -6.27 5.47 -17.57
N VAL A 147 -7.45 5.57 -17.00
CA VAL A 147 -7.79 5.04 -15.67
C VAL A 147 -7.64 3.52 -15.62
N LEU A 148 -8.09 2.79 -16.64
CA LEU A 148 -7.92 1.33 -16.70
C LEU A 148 -6.46 0.91 -16.88
N VAL A 149 -5.70 1.65 -17.67
CA VAL A 149 -4.27 1.37 -17.89
C VAL A 149 -3.47 1.65 -16.61
N ILE A 150 -3.69 2.79 -15.97
CA ILE A 150 -2.92 3.14 -14.77
C ILE A 150 -3.25 2.26 -13.56
N LEU A 151 -4.45 1.67 -13.51
CA LEU A 151 -4.81 0.68 -12.49
C LEU A 151 -3.82 -0.49 -12.44
N LEU A 152 -3.29 -0.94 -13.59
CA LEU A 152 -2.28 -1.99 -13.63
C LEU A 152 -0.99 -1.56 -12.92
N GLY A 153 -0.63 -0.29 -13.05
CA GLY A 153 0.50 0.30 -12.33
C GLY A 153 0.28 0.31 -10.80
N TRP A 154 -0.90 0.73 -10.35
CA TRP A 154 -1.25 0.74 -8.92
C TRP A 154 -1.32 -0.66 -8.31
N ILE A 155 -1.74 -1.67 -9.08
CA ILE A 155 -1.70 -3.09 -8.65
C ILE A 155 -0.27 -3.51 -8.33
N ILE A 156 0.69 -3.16 -9.18
CA ILE A 156 2.10 -3.50 -8.99
C ILE A 156 2.70 -2.71 -7.84
N GLN A 157 2.53 -1.39 -7.83
CA GLN A 157 3.13 -0.50 -6.84
C GLN A 157 2.61 -0.82 -5.43
N GLY A 158 1.29 -0.84 -5.22
CA GLY A 158 0.70 -1.12 -3.91
C GLY A 158 1.06 -2.51 -3.38
N ALA A 159 1.08 -3.54 -4.25
CA ALA A 159 1.54 -4.87 -3.86
C ALA A 159 3.02 -4.88 -3.47
N THR A 160 3.87 -4.15 -4.19
CA THR A 160 5.31 -4.13 -3.97
C THR A 160 5.68 -3.59 -2.59
N GLU A 161 5.09 -2.49 -2.17
CA GLU A 161 5.36 -1.91 -0.86
C GLU A 161 4.93 -2.84 0.27
N GLU A 162 3.81 -3.55 0.09
CA GLU A 162 3.36 -4.56 1.05
C GLU A 162 4.27 -5.80 1.06
N ILE A 163 4.81 -6.22 -0.09
CA ILE A 163 5.78 -7.31 -0.18
C ILE A 163 7.03 -7.01 0.64
N VAL A 164 7.57 -5.80 0.52
CA VAL A 164 8.77 -5.40 1.28
C VAL A 164 8.46 -5.31 2.76
N THR A 165 7.42 -4.58 3.14
CA THR A 165 7.19 -4.15 4.51
C THR A 165 6.44 -5.19 5.34
N ARG A 166 5.32 -5.73 4.85
CA ARG A 166 4.47 -6.69 5.59
C ARG A 166 4.80 -8.14 5.24
N GLY A 167 5.16 -8.41 3.98
CA GLY A 167 5.57 -9.73 3.54
C GLY A 167 6.94 -10.12 4.08
N TRP A 168 7.94 -9.27 3.90
CA TRP A 168 9.32 -9.61 4.23
C TRP A 168 9.79 -9.03 5.57
N LEU A 169 9.81 -7.70 5.74
CA LEU A 169 10.42 -7.05 6.92
C LEU A 169 9.71 -7.42 8.22
N LEU A 170 8.37 -7.25 8.27
CA LEU A 170 7.55 -7.65 9.41
C LEU A 170 7.80 -9.12 9.77
N ASN A 171 7.80 -10.01 8.76
CA ASN A 171 8.01 -11.44 8.95
C ASN A 171 9.41 -11.76 9.51
N VAL A 172 10.47 -11.17 8.95
CA VAL A 172 11.85 -11.39 9.39
C VAL A 172 12.03 -10.95 10.84
N LEU A 173 11.59 -9.74 11.18
CA LEU A 173 11.74 -9.20 12.52
C LEU A 173 10.88 -9.94 13.54
N SER A 174 9.64 -10.29 13.18
CA SER A 174 8.76 -11.07 14.05
C SER A 174 9.31 -12.47 14.33
N THR A 175 9.94 -13.10 13.34
CA THR A 175 10.55 -14.44 13.50
C THR A 175 11.80 -14.39 14.35
N LYS A 176 12.62 -13.34 14.21
CA LYS A 176 13.89 -13.22 14.95
C LYS A 176 13.73 -12.72 16.38
N TYR A 177 12.81 -11.80 16.57
CA TYR A 177 12.57 -11.11 17.85
C TYR A 177 11.17 -11.45 18.37
N ASN A 178 10.18 -10.63 18.07
CA ASN A 178 8.78 -10.86 18.40
C ASN A 178 7.86 -10.09 17.44
N ILE A 179 6.55 -10.34 17.54
CA ILE A 179 5.53 -9.76 16.66
C ILE A 179 5.45 -8.25 16.83
N GLU A 180 5.55 -7.77 18.04
CA GLU A 180 5.48 -6.36 18.39
C GLU A 180 6.61 -5.57 17.74
N VAL A 181 7.85 -6.08 17.83
CA VAL A 181 9.02 -5.49 17.15
C VAL A 181 8.82 -5.51 15.63
N GLY A 182 8.39 -6.63 15.06
CA GLY A 182 8.12 -6.73 13.63
C GLY A 182 7.10 -5.70 13.16
N LEU A 183 5.96 -5.61 13.87
CA LEU A 183 4.86 -4.70 13.55
C LEU A 183 5.29 -3.22 13.68
N LEU A 184 5.86 -2.83 14.82
CA LEU A 184 6.22 -1.44 15.07
C LEU A 184 7.31 -0.96 14.11
N ILE A 185 8.38 -1.74 13.95
CA ILE A 185 9.51 -1.32 13.10
C ILE A 185 9.12 -1.28 11.63
N SER A 186 8.39 -2.29 11.11
CA SER A 186 7.98 -2.26 9.70
C SER A 186 7.00 -1.12 9.40
N SER A 187 6.10 -0.78 10.32
CA SER A 187 5.17 0.32 10.17
C SER A 187 5.85 1.68 10.28
N THR A 188 6.75 1.85 11.24
CA THR A 188 7.53 3.10 11.42
C THR A 188 8.45 3.33 10.23
N LEU A 189 9.20 2.31 9.78
CA LEU A 189 10.07 2.43 8.62
C LEU A 189 9.27 2.80 7.37
N PHE A 190 8.08 2.24 7.19
CA PHE A 190 7.19 2.58 6.08
C PHE A 190 6.82 4.07 6.08
N GLY A 191 6.44 4.63 7.22
CA GLY A 191 6.18 6.07 7.33
C GLY A 191 7.44 6.93 7.10
N LEU A 192 8.58 6.50 7.66
CA LEU A 192 9.85 7.24 7.51
C LEU A 192 10.37 7.27 6.06
N MET A 193 10.12 6.22 5.27
CA MET A 193 10.47 6.21 3.84
C MET A 193 9.73 7.27 3.02
N HIS A 194 8.61 7.79 3.52
CA HIS A 194 7.85 8.86 2.85
C HIS A 194 8.29 10.27 3.25
N LEU A 195 9.28 10.43 4.14
CA LEU A 195 9.80 11.75 4.52
C LEU A 195 10.44 12.51 3.35
N THR A 196 10.83 11.82 2.29
CA THR A 196 11.38 12.41 1.06
C THR A 196 10.32 12.80 0.03
N ASN A 197 9.04 12.50 0.30
CA ASN A 197 7.97 12.83 -0.61
C ASN A 197 7.68 14.34 -0.61
N PRO A 198 7.29 14.92 -1.77
CA PRO A 198 6.90 16.32 -1.84
C PRO A 198 5.76 16.66 -0.88
N ASN A 199 5.82 17.84 -0.27
CA ASN A 199 4.77 18.38 0.60
C ASN A 199 4.39 17.50 1.80
N VAL A 200 5.28 16.60 2.23
CA VAL A 200 5.05 15.77 3.42
C VAL A 200 4.93 16.67 4.67
N ASN A 201 3.97 16.34 5.53
CA ASN A 201 3.81 16.96 6.85
C ASN A 201 3.79 15.88 7.94
N TYR A 202 3.81 16.29 9.20
CA TYR A 202 3.86 15.35 10.31
C TYR A 202 2.62 14.44 10.41
N ILE A 203 1.44 14.94 10.02
CA ILE A 203 0.19 14.13 10.00
C ILE A 203 0.29 13.06 8.92
N ALA A 204 0.82 13.40 7.74
CA ALA A 204 1.09 12.43 6.68
C ALA A 204 1.93 11.25 7.20
N VAL A 205 3.06 11.56 7.86
CA VAL A 205 3.95 10.52 8.41
C VAL A 205 3.22 9.65 9.45
N ILE A 206 2.47 10.27 10.37
CA ILE A 206 1.68 9.56 11.37
C ILE A 206 0.64 8.66 10.70
N ASN A 207 -0.10 9.17 9.72
CA ASN A 207 -1.12 8.40 9.02
C ASN A 207 -0.54 7.24 8.21
N ILE A 208 0.62 7.42 7.56
CA ILE A 208 1.31 6.34 6.86
C ILE A 208 1.81 5.27 7.85
N ILE A 209 2.27 5.66 9.05
CA ILE A 209 2.56 4.70 10.12
C ILE A 209 1.30 3.95 10.55
N LEU A 210 0.16 4.65 10.70
CA LEU A 210 -1.14 4.03 11.05
C LEU A 210 -1.62 3.08 9.95
N VAL A 211 -1.48 3.41 8.66
CA VAL A 211 -1.69 2.47 7.54
C VAL A 211 -0.81 1.24 7.73
N GLY A 212 0.47 1.47 8.07
CA GLY A 212 1.42 0.43 8.38
C GLY A 212 0.97 -0.53 9.47
N LEU A 213 0.49 0.03 10.58
CA LEU A 213 -0.05 -0.73 11.71
C LEU A 213 -1.32 -1.49 11.33
N PHE A 214 -2.26 -0.84 10.63
CA PHE A 214 -3.50 -1.47 10.18
C PHE A 214 -3.24 -2.66 9.28
N TYR A 215 -2.43 -2.50 8.22
CA TYR A 215 -2.08 -3.57 7.29
C TYR A 215 -1.27 -4.68 7.97
N GLY A 216 -0.30 -4.31 8.82
CA GLY A 216 0.49 -5.27 9.59
C GLY A 216 -0.37 -6.12 10.52
N LEU A 217 -1.28 -5.50 11.28
CA LEU A 217 -2.25 -6.21 12.12
C LEU A 217 -3.16 -7.12 11.30
N TYR A 218 -3.61 -6.67 10.12
CA TYR A 218 -4.43 -7.48 9.24
C TYR A 218 -3.68 -8.74 8.78
N VAL A 219 -2.43 -8.60 8.34
CA VAL A 219 -1.57 -9.72 7.93
C VAL A 219 -1.31 -10.68 9.08
N ILE A 220 -1.01 -10.18 10.27
CA ILE A 220 -0.80 -11.00 11.48
C ILE A 220 -2.05 -11.84 11.79
N LYS A 221 -3.25 -11.27 11.64
CA LYS A 221 -4.52 -11.93 11.96
C LYS A 221 -4.99 -12.92 10.90
N THR A 222 -4.83 -12.57 9.64
CA THR A 222 -5.31 -13.37 8.52
C THR A 222 -4.26 -14.36 8.00
N ASN A 223 -3.01 -14.12 8.32
CA ASN A 223 -1.87 -14.86 7.81
C ASN A 223 -1.77 -14.83 6.28
N ASP A 224 -2.16 -13.70 5.68
CA ASP A 224 -2.31 -13.53 4.24
C ASP A 224 -1.95 -12.11 3.81
N LEU A 225 -1.23 -11.99 2.68
CA LEU A 225 -0.76 -10.71 2.14
C LEU A 225 -1.68 -10.16 1.03
N TRP A 226 -2.44 -11.03 0.35
CA TRP A 226 -3.21 -10.63 -0.83
C TRP A 226 -4.20 -9.49 -0.56
N ALA A 227 -4.89 -9.54 0.59
CA ALA A 227 -5.89 -8.52 0.89
C ALA A 227 -5.26 -7.14 1.13
N VAL A 228 -4.11 -7.05 1.82
CA VAL A 228 -3.45 -5.75 2.03
C VAL A 228 -2.83 -5.21 0.75
N CYS A 229 -2.34 -6.08 -0.15
CA CYS A 229 -1.96 -5.66 -1.50
C CYS A 229 -3.16 -5.04 -2.24
N GLY A 230 -4.34 -5.66 -2.16
CA GLY A 230 -5.56 -5.10 -2.74
C GLY A 230 -5.99 -3.78 -2.09
N MET A 231 -5.94 -3.68 -0.76
CA MET A 231 -6.27 -2.44 -0.03
C MET A 231 -5.39 -1.27 -0.48
N HIS A 232 -4.09 -1.49 -0.54
CA HIS A 232 -3.13 -0.46 -0.91
C HIS A 232 -3.31 -0.02 -2.37
N SER A 233 -3.41 -0.99 -3.29
CA SER A 233 -3.66 -0.70 -4.71
C SER A 233 -4.93 0.13 -4.91
N ALA A 234 -6.02 -0.23 -4.21
CA ALA A 234 -7.29 0.47 -4.32
C ALA A 234 -7.28 1.84 -3.67
N TRP A 235 -6.57 2.00 -2.54
CA TRP A 235 -6.41 3.31 -1.88
C TRP A 235 -5.76 4.31 -2.83
N ASN A 236 -4.58 3.97 -3.40
CA ASN A 236 -3.86 4.85 -4.31
C ASN A 236 -4.64 5.11 -5.60
N PHE A 237 -5.21 4.06 -6.19
CA PHE A 237 -6.05 4.16 -7.38
C PHE A 237 -7.29 5.05 -7.16
N ALA A 238 -7.99 4.86 -6.04
CA ALA A 238 -9.16 5.68 -5.73
C ALA A 238 -8.77 7.14 -5.52
N GLN A 239 -7.73 7.39 -4.73
CA GLN A 239 -7.24 8.73 -4.45
C GLN A 239 -6.84 9.45 -5.73
N GLY A 240 -5.99 8.83 -6.58
CA GLY A 240 -5.43 9.47 -7.77
C GLY A 240 -6.38 9.48 -8.97
N ASN A 241 -7.00 8.35 -9.29
CA ASN A 241 -7.64 8.18 -10.58
C ASN A 241 -9.17 7.95 -10.52
N ILE A 242 -9.76 7.78 -9.33
CA ILE A 242 -11.21 7.97 -9.16
C ILE A 242 -11.50 9.40 -8.78
N PHE A 243 -10.81 9.96 -7.79
CA PHE A 243 -11.12 11.26 -7.20
C PHE A 243 -10.20 12.41 -7.65
N GLY A 244 -9.11 12.16 -8.38
CA GLY A 244 -8.26 13.19 -8.96
C GLY A 244 -7.27 13.85 -7.99
N PHE A 245 -7.09 13.34 -6.77
CA PHE A 245 -6.16 13.91 -5.80
C PHE A 245 -4.71 13.47 -6.06
N LYS A 246 -3.76 14.23 -5.54
CA LYS A 246 -2.37 13.76 -5.42
C LYS A 246 -2.29 12.54 -4.51
N VAL A 247 -1.33 11.66 -4.77
CA VAL A 247 -1.09 10.45 -4.00
C VAL A 247 0.28 10.57 -3.34
N SER A 248 0.32 10.58 -2.02
CA SER A 248 1.55 10.74 -1.22
C SER A 248 2.38 11.96 -1.64
N GLY A 249 1.73 13.07 -1.98
CA GLY A 249 2.35 14.30 -2.45
C GLY A 249 2.75 14.28 -3.93
N LEU A 250 2.66 13.14 -4.61
CA LEU A 250 3.00 13.00 -6.02
C LEU A 250 1.84 13.39 -6.92
N ASP A 251 2.14 14.08 -8.00
CA ASP A 251 1.16 14.38 -9.05
C ASP A 251 0.94 13.13 -9.91
N VAL A 252 -0.32 12.71 -9.98
CA VAL A 252 -0.75 11.52 -10.73
C VAL A 252 -1.90 11.88 -11.69
N SER A 253 -1.96 13.13 -12.13
CA SER A 253 -3.01 13.73 -12.97
C SER A 253 -2.92 13.25 -14.42
N VAL A 254 -3.21 11.98 -14.64
CA VAL A 254 -3.18 11.33 -15.97
C VAL A 254 -4.58 10.94 -16.47
N GLY A 255 -5.58 11.20 -15.67
CA GLY A 255 -7.01 10.93 -15.90
C GLY A 255 -7.69 10.46 -14.64
N SER A 256 -8.90 10.94 -14.39
CA SER A 256 -9.72 10.59 -13.24
C SER A 256 -11.20 10.44 -13.61
N LEU A 257 -11.94 9.62 -12.85
CA LEU A 257 -13.41 9.52 -13.07
C LEU A 257 -14.14 10.75 -12.59
N ILE A 258 -13.68 11.35 -11.49
CA ILE A 258 -14.16 12.61 -10.94
C ILE A 258 -12.91 13.41 -10.58
N ASP A 259 -12.88 14.70 -10.92
CA ASP A 259 -11.75 15.55 -10.57
C ASP A 259 -12.14 16.48 -9.43
N LEU A 260 -11.55 16.25 -8.25
CA LEU A 260 -11.90 16.92 -7.01
C LEU A 260 -10.71 17.72 -6.48
N ASN A 261 -11.01 18.86 -5.86
CA ASN A 261 -10.05 19.68 -5.16
C ASN A 261 -10.30 19.68 -3.66
N LEU A 262 -9.21 19.59 -2.89
CA LEU A 262 -9.23 19.85 -1.45
C LEU A 262 -9.18 21.34 -1.20
N VAL A 263 -10.08 21.85 -0.34
CA VAL A 263 -10.15 23.27 0.03
C VAL A 263 -10.18 23.43 1.54
N GLY A 264 -9.73 24.59 2.03
CA GLY A 264 -9.70 24.90 3.45
C GLY A 264 -8.45 24.40 4.17
N SER A 265 -8.58 24.02 5.44
CA SER A 265 -7.44 23.69 6.29
C SER A 265 -6.74 22.39 5.90
N ASP A 266 -5.44 22.45 5.64
CA ASP A 266 -4.61 21.27 5.37
C ASP A 266 -4.59 20.27 6.54
N PHE A 267 -4.79 20.75 7.77
CA PHE A 267 -4.94 19.89 8.95
C PHE A 267 -6.11 18.90 8.79
N VAL A 268 -7.23 19.39 8.21
CA VAL A 268 -8.43 18.56 8.03
C VAL A 268 -8.37 17.74 6.75
N THR A 269 -7.92 18.37 5.66
CA THR A 269 -8.03 17.82 4.31
C THR A 269 -6.80 17.03 3.86
N GLY A 270 -5.62 17.30 4.43
CA GLY A 270 -4.33 16.81 3.97
C GLY A 270 -3.64 17.71 2.95
N GLY A 271 -4.34 18.72 2.43
CA GLY A 271 -3.80 19.75 1.52
C GLY A 271 -3.16 19.15 0.27
N ILE A 272 -2.01 19.71 -0.12
CA ILE A 272 -1.29 19.34 -1.35
C ILE A 272 -0.74 17.89 -1.32
N PHE A 273 -0.55 17.29 -0.14
CA PHE A 273 -0.09 15.90 -0.06
C PHE A 273 -1.18 14.91 -0.51
N GLY A 274 -2.42 15.27 -0.27
CA GLY A 274 -3.60 14.44 -0.53
C GLY A 274 -4.39 14.12 0.74
N PRO A 275 -5.64 13.64 0.63
CA PRO A 275 -6.56 13.46 1.76
C PRO A 275 -6.04 12.48 2.83
N GLU A 276 -5.11 11.62 2.50
CA GLU A 276 -4.44 10.71 3.43
C GLU A 276 -3.56 11.43 4.48
N ALA A 277 -3.18 12.70 4.25
CA ALA A 277 -2.42 13.52 5.20
C ALA A 277 -3.32 14.36 6.13
N GLY A 278 -4.63 14.25 6.04
CA GLY A 278 -5.57 14.95 6.90
C GLY A 278 -5.94 14.19 8.17
N ILE A 279 -6.41 14.92 9.20
CA ILE A 279 -6.91 14.30 10.44
C ILE A 279 -8.13 13.39 10.18
N THR A 280 -8.88 13.63 9.12
CA THR A 280 -9.99 12.77 8.70
C THR A 280 -9.51 11.35 8.41
N ALA A 281 -8.38 11.21 7.70
CA ALA A 281 -7.76 9.91 7.45
C ALA A 281 -7.28 9.26 8.76
N THR A 282 -6.74 10.05 9.71
CA THR A 282 -6.36 9.55 11.04
C THR A 282 -7.52 8.85 11.73
N PHE A 283 -8.70 9.47 11.76
CA PHE A 283 -9.89 8.88 12.39
C PHE A 283 -10.34 7.59 11.71
N ILE A 284 -10.33 7.54 10.37
CA ILE A 284 -10.70 6.34 9.62
C ILE A 284 -9.71 5.19 9.89
N LEU A 285 -8.41 5.49 9.94
CA LEU A 285 -7.38 4.49 10.23
C LEU A 285 -7.48 3.96 11.66
N LEU A 286 -7.67 4.84 12.65
CA LEU A 286 -7.84 4.44 14.05
C LEU A 286 -9.13 3.61 14.24
N ALA A 287 -10.22 4.01 13.59
CA ALA A 287 -11.47 3.24 13.60
C ALA A 287 -11.27 1.86 12.97
N SER A 288 -10.56 1.76 11.84
CA SER A 288 -10.25 0.49 11.17
C SER A 288 -9.40 -0.43 12.04
N ILE A 289 -8.39 0.10 12.72
CA ILE A 289 -7.59 -0.64 13.71
C ILE A 289 -8.48 -1.10 14.85
N GLY A 290 -9.32 -0.23 15.41
CA GLY A 290 -10.25 -0.54 16.49
C GLY A 290 -11.22 -1.67 16.12
N ILE A 291 -11.84 -1.61 14.94
CA ILE A 291 -12.73 -2.65 14.40
C ILE A 291 -11.98 -3.98 14.29
N LEU A 292 -10.77 -3.94 13.74
CA LEU A 292 -9.95 -5.14 13.58
C LEU A 292 -9.63 -5.79 14.93
N LEU A 293 -9.29 -5.01 15.96
CA LEU A 293 -9.02 -5.49 17.31
C LEU A 293 -10.29 -6.04 18.01
N PHE A 294 -11.44 -5.39 17.77
CA PHE A 294 -12.72 -5.81 18.35
C PHE A 294 -13.23 -7.15 17.81
N ILE A 295 -13.14 -7.37 16.50
CA ILE A 295 -13.53 -8.63 15.85
C ILE A 295 -12.70 -9.80 16.41
N ASP A 296 -11.43 -9.60 16.69
CA ASP A 296 -10.55 -10.63 17.26
C ASP A 296 -10.99 -11.00 18.70
N LYS A 297 -11.36 -10.01 19.50
CA LYS A 297 -11.84 -10.23 20.85
C LYS A 297 -13.13 -11.06 20.88
N LYS A 298 -14.10 -10.77 20.00
CA LYS A 298 -15.34 -11.57 19.86
C LYS A 298 -15.04 -13.03 19.48
N ARG A 299 -14.14 -13.26 18.51
CA ARG A 299 -13.74 -14.61 18.07
C ARG A 299 -13.08 -15.41 19.19
N TYR A 300 -12.32 -14.75 20.06
CA TYR A 300 -11.72 -15.37 21.25
C TYR A 300 -12.77 -15.81 22.26
N PHE A 301 -13.80 -15.00 22.52
CA PHE A 301 -14.88 -15.33 23.47
C PHE A 301 -15.85 -16.37 22.92
N SER A 302 -16.14 -16.38 21.61
CA SER A 302 -17.05 -17.36 20.99
C SER A 302 -16.49 -18.78 20.91
N ASN A 303 -15.15 -18.93 20.95
CA ASN A 303 -14.46 -20.23 20.88
C ASN A 303 -14.03 -20.78 22.26
N LYS A 304 -14.47 -20.19 23.37
CA LYS A 304 -14.31 -20.82 24.69
C LYS A 304 -15.30 -21.96 24.78
N PRO A 305 -14.88 -23.21 25.03
CA PRO A 305 -15.82 -24.28 25.37
C PRO A 305 -16.63 -23.85 26.59
N LEU A 306 -17.96 -23.98 26.48
CA LEU A 306 -18.84 -23.91 27.64
C LEU A 306 -18.30 -24.92 28.67
N LYS A 307 -17.84 -24.41 29.81
CA LYS A 307 -17.45 -25.27 30.91
C LYS A 307 -18.68 -26.06 31.32
N SER A 308 -18.70 -27.35 30.97
CA SER A 308 -19.63 -28.35 31.52
C SER A 308 -19.31 -28.61 32.98
#